data_b8d2353277af20addc585e8e7d999d8b
#
_entry.id   b8d2353277af20addc585e8e7d999d8b
#
_cell.length_a   1.000
_cell.length_b   1.000
_cell.length_c   1.000
_cell.angle_alpha   90.00
_cell.angle_beta   90.00
_cell.angle_gamma   90.00
#
_symmetry.space_group_name_H-M   'P 1'
#
loop_
_entity.id
_entity.type
_entity.pdbx_description
1 polymer ?
#
loop_
_entity_poly.entity_id
_entity_poly.type
_entity_poly.pdbx_seq_one_letter_code
_entity_poly.pdbx_strand_id
1 'polypeptide(L)'
;MCAKVRMISRYLLVSCGLILVSFVHASSLPADGGEPGKAYKACVDAVAKPDKAAMVALCFAKDDPWIKKANLGYFTNETFQVAVRIEWPALRLIDVKITGGQLTGDDAEISVQGTMLLQREEPTGDIVEVDRYPAKGTVKLQRKDGVWRYAGTEKLER
;
A
#
# COMPACT_ATOMS: atom_id res chain seq x y z
N MET A 1 -36.00 -74.52 -9.53
CA MET A 1 -35.19 -73.48 -10.23
C MET A 1 -35.10 -72.29 -9.33
N CYS A 2 -33.97 -72.12 -8.59
CA CYS A 2 -33.75 -71.01 -7.63
C CYS A 2 -32.87 -69.95 -8.30
N ALA A 3 -33.41 -68.73 -8.46
CA ALA A 3 -32.67 -67.59 -8.92
C ALA A 3 -32.01 -66.88 -7.71
N LYS A 4 -30.68 -66.86 -7.64
CA LYS A 4 -29.87 -66.12 -6.65
C LYS A 4 -29.84 -64.63 -6.99
N VAL A 5 -30.46 -63.80 -6.16
CA VAL A 5 -30.29 -62.34 -6.24
C VAL A 5 -29.01 -61.96 -5.50
N ARG A 6 -28.03 -61.40 -6.22
CA ARG A 6 -26.81 -60.83 -5.64
C ARG A 6 -27.08 -59.38 -5.25
N MET A 7 -27.06 -59.09 -3.94
CA MET A 7 -27.05 -57.76 -3.35
C MET A 7 -25.65 -57.14 -3.54
N ILE A 8 -25.54 -56.07 -4.33
CA ILE A 8 -24.33 -55.27 -4.47
C ILE A 8 -24.43 -54.15 -3.47
N SER A 9 -23.70 -54.29 -2.36
CA SER A 9 -23.54 -53.24 -1.36
C SER A 9 -22.63 -52.15 -1.93
N ARG A 10 -23.21 -50.97 -2.21
CA ARG A 10 -22.44 -49.75 -2.57
C ARG A 10 -22.04 -49.05 -1.27
N TYR A 11 -20.77 -49.16 -0.92
CA TYR A 11 -20.16 -48.30 0.07
C TYR A 11 -20.03 -46.90 -0.47
N LEU A 12 -20.83 -45.95 0.04
CA LEU A 12 -20.71 -44.54 -0.17
C LEU A 12 -19.59 -44.03 0.76
N LEU A 13 -18.39 -43.84 0.24
CA LEU A 13 -17.30 -43.12 0.91
C LEU A 13 -17.65 -41.63 0.95
N VAL A 14 -18.22 -41.17 2.05
CA VAL A 14 -18.36 -39.74 2.33
C VAL A 14 -16.98 -39.23 2.70
N SER A 15 -16.29 -38.64 1.70
CA SER A 15 -15.06 -37.90 1.91
C SER A 15 -15.40 -36.57 2.63
N CYS A 16 -15.21 -36.54 3.94
CA CYS A 16 -15.33 -35.33 4.74
C CYS A 16 -14.09 -34.46 4.48
N GLY A 17 -14.19 -33.58 3.47
CA GLY A 17 -13.16 -32.59 3.20
C GLY A 17 -13.11 -31.59 4.37
N LEU A 18 -12.09 -31.67 5.21
CA LEU A 18 -11.78 -30.64 6.19
C LEU A 18 -11.37 -29.37 5.43
N ILE A 19 -12.32 -28.42 5.32
CA ILE A 19 -12.03 -27.07 4.85
C ILE A 19 -11.31 -26.38 6.01
N LEU A 20 -9.98 -26.32 5.95
CA LEU A 20 -9.17 -25.48 6.82
C LEU A 20 -9.43 -24.00 6.44
N VAL A 21 -10.40 -23.41 7.11
CA VAL A 21 -10.60 -21.95 7.04
C VAL A 21 -9.45 -21.30 7.81
N SER A 22 -8.42 -20.86 7.10
CA SER A 22 -7.35 -20.07 7.68
C SER A 22 -7.92 -18.71 8.08
N PHE A 23 -8.17 -18.52 9.37
CA PHE A 23 -8.52 -17.20 9.91
C PHE A 23 -7.28 -16.32 9.83
N VAL A 24 -7.30 -15.36 8.92
CA VAL A 24 -6.30 -14.29 8.88
C VAL A 24 -6.60 -13.35 10.06
N HIS A 25 -5.80 -13.45 11.11
CA HIS A 25 -5.95 -12.58 12.28
C HIS A 25 -5.22 -11.27 12.02
N ALA A 26 -5.90 -10.15 12.28
CA ALA A 26 -5.26 -8.85 12.33
C ALA A 26 -4.40 -8.78 13.60
N SER A 27 -3.16 -8.33 13.46
CA SER A 27 -2.25 -8.08 14.56
C SER A 27 -1.91 -6.60 14.66
N SER A 28 -1.79 -6.09 15.88
CA SER A 28 -1.36 -4.70 16.10
C SER A 28 0.10 -4.53 15.70
N LEU A 29 0.39 -3.47 14.99
CA LEU A 29 1.77 -3.05 14.71
C LEU A 29 2.35 -2.26 15.88
N PRO A 30 3.69 -2.27 16.08
CA PRO A 30 4.36 -1.40 17.05
C PRO A 30 4.15 0.07 16.70
N ALA A 31 4.47 0.96 17.65
CA ALA A 31 4.26 2.39 17.49
C ALA A 31 5.01 3.03 16.30
N ASP A 32 6.09 2.41 15.83
CA ASP A 32 6.83 2.82 14.64
C ASP A 32 6.30 2.19 13.33
N GLY A 33 5.21 1.41 13.42
CA GLY A 33 4.61 0.70 12.29
C GLY A 33 5.38 -0.54 11.82
N GLY A 34 6.48 -0.92 12.48
CA GLY A 34 7.30 -2.07 12.10
C GLY A 34 7.86 -1.99 10.68
N GLU A 35 7.96 -3.11 9.98
CA GLU A 35 8.46 -3.15 8.60
C GLU A 35 7.59 -2.35 7.61
N PRO A 36 6.25 -2.40 7.65
CA PRO A 36 5.41 -1.51 6.83
C PRO A 36 5.71 -0.03 7.08
N GLY A 37 5.87 0.36 8.35
CA GLY A 37 6.18 1.74 8.72
C GLY A 37 7.52 2.21 8.17
N LYS A 38 8.55 1.37 8.24
CA LYS A 38 9.87 1.65 7.64
C LYS A 38 9.77 1.84 6.12
N ALA A 39 9.01 0.98 5.45
CA ALA A 39 8.81 1.08 4.00
C ALA A 39 8.08 2.37 3.60
N TYR A 40 7.05 2.77 4.35
CA TYR A 40 6.36 4.03 4.11
C TYR A 40 7.28 5.24 4.31
N LYS A 41 8.08 5.26 5.39
CA LYS A 41 9.05 6.34 5.61
C LYS A 41 10.08 6.42 4.50
N ALA A 42 10.63 5.28 4.05
CA ALA A 42 11.56 5.24 2.93
C ALA A 42 10.93 5.79 1.63
N CYS A 43 9.65 5.50 1.40
CA CYS A 43 8.91 6.06 0.27
C CYS A 43 8.75 7.58 0.41
N VAL A 44 8.31 8.10 1.56
CA VAL A 44 8.18 9.54 1.80
C VAL A 44 9.52 10.25 1.63
N ASP A 45 10.61 9.68 2.15
CA ASP A 45 11.96 10.23 2.01
C ASP A 45 12.43 10.24 0.55
N ALA A 46 12.04 9.24 -0.25
CA ALA A 46 12.31 9.23 -1.69
C ALA A 46 11.52 10.30 -2.43
N VAL A 47 10.25 10.52 -2.05
CA VAL A 47 9.41 11.56 -2.64
C VAL A 47 9.84 12.97 -2.21
N ALA A 48 10.52 13.11 -1.07
CA ALA A 48 11.08 14.40 -0.64
C ALA A 48 12.19 14.90 -1.59
N LYS A 49 12.83 14.01 -2.34
CA LYS A 49 13.89 14.31 -3.29
C LYS A 49 13.42 14.03 -4.72
N PRO A 50 13.81 14.83 -5.72
CA PRO A 50 13.43 14.59 -7.10
C PRO A 50 14.27 13.46 -7.72
N ASP A 51 14.07 12.22 -7.25
CA ASP A 51 14.68 10.99 -7.75
C ASP A 51 13.61 10.00 -8.19
N LYS A 52 13.29 10.02 -9.47
CA LYS A 52 12.27 9.15 -10.07
C LYS A 52 12.57 7.67 -9.87
N ALA A 53 13.83 7.26 -10.01
CA ALA A 53 14.19 5.85 -9.87
C ALA A 53 13.99 5.36 -8.43
N ALA A 54 14.38 6.16 -7.45
CA ALA A 54 14.14 5.84 -6.03
C ALA A 54 12.64 5.81 -5.71
N MET A 55 11.86 6.79 -6.18
CA MET A 55 10.41 6.81 -5.98
C MET A 55 9.74 5.55 -6.56
N VAL A 56 10.06 5.18 -7.79
CA VAL A 56 9.51 3.96 -8.41
C VAL A 56 9.92 2.71 -7.62
N ALA A 57 11.18 2.61 -7.23
CA ALA A 57 11.69 1.43 -6.54
C ALA A 57 11.16 1.28 -5.11
N LEU A 58 10.92 2.36 -4.38
CA LEU A 58 10.57 2.33 -2.96
C LEU A 58 9.07 2.46 -2.70
N CYS A 59 8.34 3.19 -3.55
CA CYS A 59 6.93 3.47 -3.30
C CYS A 59 5.99 2.46 -3.95
N PHE A 60 6.26 2.03 -5.18
CA PHE A 60 5.28 1.35 -6.00
C PHE A 60 5.64 -0.10 -6.31
N ALA A 61 4.62 -0.93 -6.50
CA ALA A 61 4.81 -2.27 -7.04
C ALA A 61 5.16 -2.19 -8.53
N LYS A 62 5.97 -3.15 -9.03
CA LYS A 62 6.35 -3.20 -10.45
C LYS A 62 5.15 -3.36 -11.40
N ASP A 63 4.08 -3.94 -10.89
CA ASP A 63 2.83 -4.16 -11.61
C ASP A 63 1.79 -3.06 -11.39
N ASP A 64 2.14 -1.99 -10.67
CA ASP A 64 1.25 -0.86 -10.41
C ASP A 64 0.70 -0.29 -11.73
N PRO A 65 -0.64 -0.18 -11.87
CA PRO A 65 -1.26 0.25 -13.13
C PRO A 65 -0.89 1.67 -13.51
N TRP A 66 -0.69 2.57 -12.53
CA TRP A 66 -0.30 3.95 -12.79
C TRP A 66 1.13 4.01 -13.31
N ILE A 67 2.05 3.29 -12.67
CA ILE A 67 3.45 3.19 -13.11
C ILE A 67 3.56 2.62 -14.52
N LYS A 68 2.74 1.61 -14.85
CA LYS A 68 2.69 1.04 -16.20
C LYS A 68 2.13 2.00 -17.26
N LYS A 69 1.14 2.81 -16.87
CA LYS A 69 0.52 3.81 -17.77
C LYS A 69 1.37 5.08 -17.90
N ALA A 70 2.05 5.48 -16.82
CA ALA A 70 2.93 6.62 -16.85
C ALA A 70 4.07 6.32 -17.83
N ASN A 71 4.13 7.08 -18.93
CA ASN A 71 5.30 7.00 -19.80
C ASN A 71 6.46 7.68 -19.10
N LEU A 72 7.19 6.90 -18.30
CA LEU A 72 8.28 7.40 -17.48
C LEU A 72 9.37 8.13 -18.26
N GLY A 73 9.45 7.90 -19.58
CA GLY A 73 10.39 8.61 -20.46
C GLY A 73 10.10 10.09 -20.63
N TYR A 74 8.84 10.51 -20.45
CA TYR A 74 8.44 11.91 -20.55
C TYR A 74 8.58 12.70 -19.24
N PHE A 75 8.77 12.02 -18.12
CA PHE A 75 8.94 12.70 -16.84
C PHE A 75 10.41 12.97 -16.55
N THR A 76 10.74 14.22 -16.23
CA THR A 76 11.95 14.53 -15.48
C THR A 76 11.82 14.04 -14.03
N ASN A 77 12.88 14.13 -13.24
CA ASN A 77 12.80 13.79 -11.81
C ASN A 77 11.79 14.69 -11.07
N GLU A 78 11.81 15.98 -11.37
CA GLU A 78 10.96 17.01 -10.74
C GLU A 78 9.49 16.82 -11.13
N THR A 79 9.20 16.68 -12.42
CA THR A 79 7.83 16.50 -12.90
C THR A 79 7.22 15.19 -12.43
N PHE A 80 8.02 14.13 -12.31
CA PHE A 80 7.56 12.87 -11.73
C PHE A 80 7.24 13.02 -10.25
N GLN A 81 8.09 13.70 -9.47
CA GLN A 81 7.84 13.99 -8.06
C GLN A 81 6.52 14.77 -7.88
N VAL A 82 6.27 15.78 -8.71
CA VAL A 82 5.02 16.54 -8.66
C VAL A 82 3.82 15.65 -8.96
N ALA A 83 3.87 14.83 -10.01
CA ALA A 83 2.81 13.92 -10.37
C ALA A 83 2.50 12.91 -9.24
N VAL A 84 3.54 12.35 -8.62
CA VAL A 84 3.40 11.46 -7.45
C VAL A 84 2.70 12.17 -6.29
N ARG A 85 3.11 13.40 -5.99
CA ARG A 85 2.52 14.19 -4.88
C ARG A 85 1.07 14.59 -5.16
N ILE A 86 0.70 14.83 -6.41
CA ILE A 86 -0.69 15.14 -6.79
C ILE A 86 -1.57 13.90 -6.62
N GLU A 87 -1.13 12.75 -7.12
CA GLU A 87 -1.90 11.52 -7.13
C GLU A 87 -2.05 10.92 -5.73
N TRP A 88 -1.00 11.00 -4.90
CA TRP A 88 -0.98 10.40 -3.57
C TRP A 88 -0.71 11.41 -2.46
N PRO A 89 -1.77 12.03 -1.89
CA PRO A 89 -1.63 13.08 -0.87
C PRO A 89 -0.80 12.70 0.36
N ALA A 90 -0.86 11.44 0.82
CA ALA A 90 -0.07 11.01 1.97
C ALA A 90 1.45 11.06 1.71
N LEU A 91 1.88 11.05 0.45
CA LEU A 91 3.29 11.19 0.10
C LEU A 91 3.77 12.65 0.08
N ARG A 92 2.88 13.62 0.36
CA ARG A 92 3.23 15.03 0.60
C ARG A 92 3.55 15.34 2.06
N LEU A 93 3.28 14.38 2.97
CA LEU A 93 3.54 14.60 4.38
C LEU A 93 5.04 14.75 4.63
N ILE A 94 5.39 15.79 5.39
CA ILE A 94 6.73 15.94 5.98
C ILE A 94 6.64 15.77 7.50
N ASP A 95 7.78 15.54 8.14
CA ASP A 95 7.88 15.30 9.59
C ASP A 95 6.98 14.14 10.06
N VAL A 96 6.93 13.09 9.25
CA VAL A 96 6.03 11.97 9.45
C VAL A 96 6.37 11.22 10.73
N LYS A 97 5.36 11.08 11.58
CA LYS A 97 5.33 10.19 12.74
C LYS A 97 4.32 9.08 12.49
N ILE A 98 4.74 7.84 12.72
CA ILE A 98 3.84 6.68 12.71
C ILE A 98 3.44 6.46 14.16
N THR A 99 2.16 6.19 14.40
CA THR A 99 1.59 6.05 15.75
C THR A 99 1.01 4.66 16.01
N GLY A 100 1.29 3.71 15.13
CA GLY A 100 0.82 2.33 15.20
C GLY A 100 0.17 1.87 13.90
N GLY A 101 -0.66 0.84 14.00
CA GLY A 101 -1.38 0.30 12.86
C GLY A 101 -1.83 -1.14 13.07
N GLN A 102 -2.29 -1.76 11.99
CA GLN A 102 -2.72 -3.15 11.96
C GLN A 102 -2.09 -3.87 10.77
N LEU A 103 -1.82 -5.17 10.98
CA LEU A 103 -1.29 -6.07 9.97
C LEU A 103 -2.29 -7.21 9.76
N THR A 104 -2.66 -7.46 8.51
CA THR A 104 -3.58 -8.54 8.14
C THR A 104 -2.99 -9.27 6.93
N GLY A 105 -2.24 -10.34 7.18
CA GLY A 105 -1.53 -11.08 6.12
C GLY A 105 -0.48 -10.20 5.41
N ASP A 106 -0.70 -9.95 4.13
CA ASP A 106 0.17 -9.12 3.30
C ASP A 106 -0.32 -7.66 3.16
N ASP A 107 -1.36 -7.29 3.91
CA ASP A 107 -1.88 -5.93 3.96
C ASP A 107 -1.57 -5.30 5.32
N ALA A 108 -1.15 -4.05 5.30
CA ALA A 108 -0.94 -3.25 6.50
C ALA A 108 -1.64 -1.90 6.37
N GLU A 109 -2.23 -1.47 7.48
CA GLU A 109 -2.79 -0.14 7.64
C GLU A 109 -2.04 0.55 8.78
N ILE A 110 -1.33 1.62 8.49
CA ILE A 110 -0.55 2.38 9.47
C ILE A 110 -1.21 3.72 9.76
N SER A 111 -1.24 4.09 11.03
CA SER A 111 -1.68 5.41 11.46
C SER A 111 -0.51 6.38 11.40
N VAL A 112 -0.71 7.50 10.71
CA VAL A 112 0.33 8.50 10.47
C VAL A 112 -0.14 9.89 10.88
N GLN A 113 0.80 10.72 11.26
CA GLN A 113 0.61 12.16 11.44
C GLN A 113 1.85 12.90 10.92
N GLY A 114 1.65 14.12 10.47
CA GLY A 114 2.75 14.95 9.94
C GLY A 114 2.24 16.31 9.53
N THR A 115 3.05 17.03 8.79
CA THR A 115 2.69 18.31 8.17
C THR A 115 2.40 18.11 6.69
N MET A 116 1.20 18.43 6.25
CA MET A 116 0.81 18.43 4.84
C MET A 116 1.37 19.68 4.17
N LEU A 117 2.04 19.49 3.03
CA LEU A 117 2.44 20.58 2.13
C LEU A 117 1.40 20.74 1.03
N LEU A 118 0.80 21.92 0.95
CA LEU A 118 -0.02 22.30 -0.19
C LEU A 118 0.84 23.07 -1.19
N GLN A 119 0.93 22.56 -2.40
CA GLN A 119 1.73 23.12 -3.46
C GLN A 119 0.84 23.48 -4.67
N ARG A 120 1.22 24.52 -5.38
CA ARG A 120 0.58 24.96 -6.62
C ARG A 120 1.62 25.15 -7.70
N GLU A 121 1.27 24.81 -8.94
CA GLU A 121 2.05 25.16 -10.10
C GLU A 121 1.70 26.60 -10.52
N GLU A 122 2.71 27.44 -10.67
CA GLU A 122 2.59 28.79 -11.19
C GLU A 122 2.57 28.78 -12.72
N PRO A 123 2.10 29.86 -13.39
CA PRO A 123 2.11 29.96 -14.85
C PRO A 123 3.51 29.84 -15.47
N THR A 124 4.56 30.07 -14.69
CA THR A 124 5.97 29.88 -15.08
C THR A 124 6.41 28.42 -15.09
N GLY A 125 5.57 27.50 -14.60
CA GLY A 125 5.91 26.09 -14.39
C GLY A 125 6.59 25.80 -13.05
N ASP A 126 6.84 26.83 -12.24
CA ASP A 126 7.42 26.65 -10.90
C ASP A 126 6.40 26.07 -9.93
N ILE A 127 6.86 25.16 -9.07
CA ILE A 127 6.05 24.59 -7.99
C ILE A 127 6.34 25.38 -6.73
N VAL A 128 5.32 26.10 -6.25
CA VAL A 128 5.42 26.90 -5.03
C VAL A 128 4.60 26.29 -3.90
N GLU A 129 5.10 26.39 -2.70
CA GLU A 129 4.35 26.04 -1.51
C GLU A 129 3.39 27.19 -1.17
N VAL A 130 2.11 26.86 -1.00
CA VAL A 130 1.06 27.84 -0.72
C VAL A 130 0.49 27.74 0.68
N ASP A 131 0.61 26.59 1.34
CA ASP A 131 0.12 26.38 2.70
C ASP A 131 0.79 25.17 3.36
N ARG A 132 0.78 25.15 4.71
CA ARG A 132 1.16 24.04 5.57
C ARG A 132 0.14 23.85 6.66
N TYR A 133 -0.24 22.62 6.93
CA TYR A 133 -1.11 22.31 8.04
C TYR A 133 -0.82 20.94 8.64
N PRO A 134 -1.05 20.75 9.96
CA PRO A 134 -0.96 19.44 10.54
C PRO A 134 -2.02 18.50 9.92
N ALA A 135 -1.63 17.28 9.63
CA ALA A 135 -2.52 16.26 9.11
C ALA A 135 -2.27 14.92 9.79
N LYS A 136 -3.32 14.13 9.91
CA LYS A 136 -3.28 12.77 10.45
C LYS A 136 -4.18 11.86 9.61
N GLY A 137 -3.93 10.57 9.64
CA GLY A 137 -4.76 9.62 8.93
C GLY A 137 -4.19 8.23 8.88
N THR A 138 -4.68 7.46 7.95
CA THR A 138 -4.30 6.07 7.72
C THR A 138 -3.76 5.88 6.31
N VAL A 139 -2.70 5.09 6.21
CA VAL A 139 -2.02 4.75 4.96
C VAL A 139 -2.03 3.24 4.82
N LYS A 140 -2.41 2.76 3.65
CA LYS A 140 -2.35 1.35 3.28
C LYS A 140 -1.03 1.00 2.63
N LEU A 141 -0.48 -0.13 3.04
CA LEU A 141 0.65 -0.76 2.39
C LEU A 141 0.29 -2.21 2.06
N GLN A 142 0.88 -2.72 1.02
CA GLN A 142 0.74 -4.11 0.62
C GLN A 142 2.13 -4.73 0.43
N ARG A 143 2.30 -5.96 0.92
CA ARG A 143 3.52 -6.73 0.69
C ARG A 143 3.37 -7.53 -0.61
N LYS A 144 4.23 -7.22 -1.59
CA LYS A 144 4.33 -7.94 -2.86
C LYS A 144 5.77 -8.39 -3.07
N ASP A 145 5.96 -9.64 -3.42
CA ASP A 145 7.29 -10.24 -3.60
C ASP A 145 8.19 -10.04 -2.37
N GLY A 146 7.61 -10.13 -1.16
CA GLY A 146 8.31 -9.95 0.10
C GLY A 146 8.63 -8.50 0.48
N VAL A 147 8.22 -7.51 -0.32
CA VAL A 147 8.54 -6.09 -0.11
C VAL A 147 7.25 -5.27 0.11
N TRP A 148 7.26 -4.46 1.17
CA TRP A 148 6.17 -3.53 1.44
C TRP A 148 6.19 -2.36 0.46
N ARG A 149 5.01 -2.02 -0.08
CA ARG A 149 4.80 -0.93 -1.02
C ARG A 149 3.59 -0.11 -0.61
N TYR A 150 3.62 1.16 -0.92
CA TYR A 150 2.47 2.05 -0.73
C TYR A 150 1.31 1.56 -1.61
N ALA A 151 0.13 1.46 -1.02
CA ALA A 151 -1.09 0.98 -1.68
C ALA A 151 -2.23 2.01 -1.66
N GLY A 152 -2.02 3.15 -0.98
CA GLY A 152 -2.98 4.24 -0.96
C GLY A 152 -3.17 4.88 0.41
N THR A 153 -4.04 5.87 0.44
CA THR A 153 -4.46 6.57 1.65
C THR A 153 -5.91 6.27 1.91
N GLU A 154 -6.22 5.83 3.12
CA GLU A 154 -7.61 5.60 3.52
C GLU A 154 -8.29 6.94 3.80
N LYS A 155 -7.65 7.77 4.63
CA LYS A 155 -8.19 9.07 5.04
C LYS A 155 -7.06 9.95 5.58
N LEU A 156 -7.05 11.22 5.15
CA LEU A 156 -6.24 12.27 5.76
C LEU A 156 -7.15 13.40 6.23
N GLU A 157 -6.95 13.81 7.47
CA GLU A 157 -7.71 14.88 8.12
C GLU A 157 -6.74 15.99 8.58
N ARG A 158 -7.24 17.22 8.63
CA ARG A 158 -6.59 18.34 9.33
C ARG A 158 -6.63 18.17 10.83
#